data_638d5052d02a46adfdff4aff3603252b
#
_entry.id   638d5052d02a46adfdff4aff3603252b
#
_cell.length_a   1.000
_cell.length_b   1.000
_cell.length_c   1.000
_cell.angle_alpha   90.00
_cell.angle_beta   90.00
_cell.angle_gamma   90.00
#
_symmetry.space_group_name_H-M   'P 1'
#
loop_
_entity.id
_entity.type
_entity.pdbx_description
1 polymer ?
#
loop_
_entity_poly.entity_id
_entity_poly.type
_entity_poly.pdbx_seq_one_letter_code
_entity_poly.pdbx_strand_id
1 'polypeptide(L)'
;NNTNLQPYPYSPKKALDLLKKAGYDKNEDGYFEKNGKVLAFEILTNQNKQREMTAVLVQRRLKEIGIEVTIRVLEWASFINQYIRTGDFNAVVLGWSLSLDPDQFNIWHSSQQGPGQFNFIGYENSQVDKLLELGRKELDANKREKIYHQFSKHLLNDSPIVYLYAGYGLSAVNKRVQGIKNPSPPAGIYHNSYEWFIPNELRRNEMVN
;
A
#
# COMPACT_ATOMS: atom_id res chain seq x y z
N ASN A 1 5.17 9.67 -11.97
CA ASN A 1 3.79 9.20 -11.73
C ASN A 1 3.08 8.92 -13.05
N ASN A 2 2.46 7.73 -13.18
CA ASN A 2 1.66 7.42 -14.37
C ASN A 2 0.28 8.08 -14.25
N THR A 3 0.18 9.32 -14.70
CA THR A 3 -1.07 10.10 -14.66
C THR A 3 -2.17 9.57 -15.58
N ASN A 4 -1.83 8.66 -16.50
CA ASN A 4 -2.77 8.05 -17.44
C ASN A 4 -3.43 6.78 -16.87
N LEU A 5 -2.97 6.30 -15.71
CA LEU A 5 -3.52 5.12 -15.07
C LEU A 5 -4.72 5.51 -14.20
N GLN A 6 -5.90 5.06 -14.57
CA GLN A 6 -7.11 5.30 -13.79
C GLN A 6 -7.44 4.08 -12.93
N PRO A 7 -7.62 4.26 -11.62
CA PRO A 7 -8.06 3.18 -10.75
C PRO A 7 -9.49 2.73 -11.13
N TYR A 8 -9.84 1.52 -10.74
CA TYR A 8 -11.22 1.06 -10.90
C TYR A 8 -12.19 1.96 -10.14
N PRO A 9 -13.28 2.44 -10.78
CA PRO A 9 -14.28 3.25 -10.10
C PRO A 9 -15.03 2.41 -9.07
N TYR A 10 -15.46 3.05 -7.98
CA TYR A 10 -16.34 2.42 -7.01
C TYR A 10 -17.68 2.02 -7.68
N SER A 11 -17.96 0.73 -7.72
CA SER A 11 -19.16 0.19 -8.36
C SER A 11 -19.61 -1.12 -7.70
N PRO A 12 -20.47 -1.04 -6.65
CA PRO A 12 -21.06 -2.24 -6.05
C PRO A 12 -21.80 -3.11 -7.08
N LYS A 13 -22.51 -2.49 -8.03
CA LYS A 13 -23.18 -3.23 -9.10
C LYS A 13 -22.22 -4.10 -9.91
N LYS A 14 -21.10 -3.52 -10.34
CA LYS A 14 -20.08 -4.28 -11.09
C LYS A 14 -19.45 -5.38 -10.25
N ALA A 15 -19.25 -5.15 -8.94
CA ALA A 15 -18.77 -6.18 -8.02
C ALA A 15 -19.75 -7.35 -7.94
N LEU A 16 -21.06 -7.08 -7.78
CA LEU A 16 -22.11 -8.10 -7.78
C LEU A 16 -22.14 -8.90 -9.09
N ASP A 17 -22.02 -8.22 -10.23
CA ASP A 17 -21.99 -8.88 -11.55
C ASP A 17 -20.78 -9.80 -11.70
N LEU A 18 -19.61 -9.38 -11.19
CA LEU A 18 -18.38 -10.18 -11.21
C LEU A 18 -18.48 -11.40 -10.30
N LEU A 19 -19.05 -11.26 -9.10
CA LEU A 19 -19.26 -12.38 -8.18
C LEU A 19 -20.19 -13.42 -8.82
N LYS A 20 -21.28 -13.01 -9.43
CA LYS A 20 -22.17 -13.91 -10.17
C LYS A 20 -21.48 -14.61 -11.34
N LYS A 21 -20.69 -13.89 -12.13
CA LYS A 21 -19.89 -14.48 -13.21
C LYS A 21 -18.87 -15.49 -12.71
N ALA A 22 -18.35 -15.29 -11.49
CA ALA A 22 -17.44 -16.23 -10.81
C ALA A 22 -18.17 -17.44 -10.21
N GLY A 23 -19.52 -17.52 -10.33
CA GLY A 23 -20.33 -18.63 -9.85
C GLY A 23 -20.70 -18.55 -8.38
N TYR A 24 -20.73 -17.34 -7.82
CA TYR A 24 -21.28 -17.10 -6.49
C TYR A 24 -22.74 -16.63 -6.59
N ASP A 25 -23.60 -17.23 -5.76
CA ASP A 25 -25.01 -16.83 -5.59
C ASP A 25 -25.27 -16.45 -4.13
N LYS A 26 -26.33 -15.69 -3.89
CA LYS A 26 -26.72 -15.34 -2.52
C LYS A 26 -27.52 -16.47 -1.87
N ASN A 27 -27.13 -16.85 -0.66
CA ASN A 27 -27.89 -17.75 0.19
C ASN A 27 -29.09 -17.04 0.85
N GLU A 28 -29.86 -17.78 1.67
CA GLU A 28 -31.05 -17.26 2.37
C GLU A 28 -30.73 -16.10 3.33
N ASP A 29 -29.53 -16.09 3.92
CA ASP A 29 -29.05 -15.03 4.81
C ASP A 29 -28.52 -13.78 4.06
N GLY A 30 -28.50 -13.83 2.71
CA GLY A 30 -28.06 -12.72 1.85
C GLY A 30 -26.57 -12.66 1.62
N TYR A 31 -25.79 -13.63 2.09
CA TYR A 31 -24.36 -13.74 1.81
C TYR A 31 -24.08 -14.51 0.53
N PHE A 32 -23.02 -14.13 -0.19
CA PHE A 32 -22.55 -14.87 -1.33
C PHE A 32 -21.95 -16.20 -0.92
N GLU A 33 -22.35 -17.25 -1.62
CA GLU A 33 -21.78 -18.58 -1.45
C GLU A 33 -21.51 -19.27 -2.79
N LYS A 34 -20.61 -20.24 -2.78
CA LYS A 34 -20.32 -21.11 -3.91
C LYS A 34 -20.04 -22.53 -3.40
N ASN A 35 -20.73 -23.54 -3.97
CA ASN A 35 -20.60 -24.93 -3.54
C ASN A 35 -20.85 -25.14 -2.03
N GLY A 36 -21.86 -24.45 -1.47
CA GLY A 36 -22.21 -24.52 -0.06
C GLY A 36 -21.22 -23.83 0.91
N LYS A 37 -20.26 -23.05 0.39
CA LYS A 37 -19.32 -22.30 1.20
C LYS A 37 -19.57 -20.80 1.04
N VAL A 38 -19.86 -20.13 2.14
CA VAL A 38 -20.01 -18.67 2.19
C VAL A 38 -18.69 -18.00 1.81
N LEU A 39 -18.77 -16.94 1.04
CA LEU A 39 -17.62 -16.08 0.74
C LEU A 39 -17.28 -15.26 1.99
N ALA A 40 -16.38 -15.78 2.77
CA ALA A 40 -15.93 -15.21 4.03
C ALA A 40 -14.41 -15.18 4.10
N PHE A 41 -13.85 -14.14 4.72
CA PHE A 41 -12.41 -14.05 4.98
C PHE A 41 -12.08 -13.13 6.16
N GLU A 42 -10.88 -13.30 6.69
CA GLU A 42 -10.36 -12.48 7.77
C GLU A 42 -9.41 -11.40 7.24
N ILE A 43 -9.56 -10.17 7.74
CA ILE A 43 -8.60 -9.09 7.54
C ILE A 43 -7.72 -8.98 8.78
N LEU A 44 -6.41 -9.15 8.61
CA LEU A 44 -5.44 -8.90 9.66
C LEU A 44 -4.90 -7.47 9.57
N THR A 45 -4.67 -6.85 10.72
CA THR A 45 -3.93 -5.59 10.83
C THR A 45 -3.23 -5.50 12.17
N ASN A 46 -2.35 -4.52 12.35
CA ASN A 46 -1.71 -4.27 13.63
C ASN A 46 -2.44 -3.18 14.42
N GLN A 47 -2.03 -3.00 15.68
CA GLN A 47 -2.50 -1.94 16.60
C GLN A 47 -2.14 -0.55 16.06
N ASN A 48 -2.85 -0.14 15.00
CA ASN A 48 -2.76 1.18 14.38
C ASN A 48 -4.16 1.67 14.07
N LYS A 49 -4.59 2.72 14.74
CA LYS A 49 -5.97 3.22 14.68
C LYS A 49 -6.46 3.52 13.27
N GLN A 50 -5.62 4.06 12.40
CA GLN A 50 -6.01 4.34 11.01
C GLN A 50 -6.24 3.05 10.22
N ARG A 51 -5.38 2.04 10.39
CA ARG A 51 -5.53 0.73 9.74
C ARG A 51 -6.74 -0.02 10.27
N GLU A 52 -6.97 0.01 11.58
CA GLU A 52 -8.16 -0.58 12.20
C GLU A 52 -9.44 0.04 11.64
N MET A 53 -9.53 1.37 11.61
CA MET A 53 -10.67 2.08 11.03
C MET A 53 -10.85 1.77 9.54
N THR A 54 -9.77 1.61 8.80
CA THR A 54 -9.79 1.21 7.39
C THR A 54 -10.38 -0.19 7.25
N ALA A 55 -9.92 -1.16 8.05
CA ALA A 55 -10.44 -2.52 8.04
C ALA A 55 -11.94 -2.56 8.37
N VAL A 56 -12.39 -1.79 9.37
CA VAL A 56 -13.82 -1.66 9.73
C VAL A 56 -14.64 -1.08 8.58
N LEU A 57 -14.12 -0.06 7.89
CA LEU A 57 -14.80 0.51 6.73
C LEU A 57 -14.93 -0.51 5.59
N VAL A 58 -13.87 -1.25 5.30
CA VAL A 58 -13.87 -2.31 4.28
C VAL A 58 -14.85 -3.42 4.65
N GLN A 59 -14.81 -3.93 5.90
CA GLN A 59 -15.75 -4.92 6.41
C GLN A 59 -17.21 -4.47 6.20
N ARG A 60 -17.53 -3.24 6.60
CA ARG A 60 -18.88 -2.69 6.45
C ARG A 60 -19.31 -2.65 4.97
N ARG A 61 -18.45 -2.16 4.07
CA ARG A 61 -18.75 -2.06 2.64
C ARG A 61 -18.92 -3.42 1.97
N LEU A 62 -18.14 -4.41 2.38
CA LEU A 62 -18.26 -5.76 1.86
C LEU A 62 -19.52 -6.46 2.38
N LYS A 63 -19.89 -6.23 3.65
CA LYS A 63 -21.14 -6.72 4.21
C LYS A 63 -22.38 -6.16 3.48
N GLU A 64 -22.36 -4.88 3.10
CA GLU A 64 -23.45 -4.25 2.32
C GLU A 64 -23.74 -4.99 1.01
N ILE A 65 -22.76 -5.66 0.41
CA ILE A 65 -22.92 -6.45 -0.81
C ILE A 65 -23.06 -7.96 -0.56
N GLY A 66 -22.98 -8.43 0.68
CA GLY A 66 -23.15 -9.83 1.07
C GLY A 66 -21.87 -10.65 1.10
N ILE A 67 -20.75 -10.02 1.46
CA ILE A 67 -19.47 -10.71 1.74
C ILE A 67 -19.21 -10.62 3.25
N GLU A 68 -18.92 -11.76 3.87
CA GLU A 68 -18.62 -11.84 5.29
C GLU A 68 -17.13 -11.55 5.54
N VAL A 69 -16.85 -10.62 6.45
CA VAL A 69 -15.46 -10.25 6.80
C VAL A 69 -15.32 -10.18 8.31
N THR A 70 -14.31 -10.85 8.85
CA THR A 70 -13.87 -10.70 10.24
C THR A 70 -12.60 -9.85 10.28
N ILE A 71 -12.31 -9.24 11.43
CA ILE A 71 -11.12 -8.39 11.62
C ILE A 71 -10.38 -8.88 12.86
N ARG A 72 -9.08 -9.07 12.71
CA ARG A 72 -8.20 -9.37 13.84
C ARG A 72 -7.05 -8.38 13.92
N VAL A 73 -6.96 -7.71 15.07
CA VAL A 73 -5.90 -6.73 15.36
C VAL A 73 -4.83 -7.42 16.19
N LEU A 74 -3.59 -7.33 15.73
CA LEU A 74 -2.46 -8.03 16.31
C LEU A 74 -1.40 -7.04 16.81
N GLU A 75 -0.58 -7.48 17.76
CA GLU A 75 0.65 -6.79 18.09
C GLU A 75 1.61 -6.84 16.89
N TRP A 76 2.44 -5.78 16.71
CA TRP A 76 3.26 -5.60 15.51
C TRP A 76 4.22 -6.77 15.24
N ALA A 77 4.95 -7.22 16.25
CA ALA A 77 5.92 -8.30 16.06
C ALA A 77 5.24 -9.63 15.71
N SER A 78 4.12 -9.95 16.37
CA SER A 78 3.29 -11.11 16.02
C SER A 78 2.74 -11.01 14.60
N PHE A 79 2.19 -9.85 14.24
CA PHE A 79 1.64 -9.60 12.90
C PHE A 79 2.69 -9.86 11.82
N ILE A 80 3.88 -9.31 11.97
CA ILE A 80 4.96 -9.46 10.99
C ILE A 80 5.52 -10.89 10.97
N ASN A 81 5.85 -11.45 12.15
CA ASN A 81 6.61 -12.71 12.20
C ASN A 81 5.74 -13.95 11.96
N GLN A 82 4.49 -13.94 12.44
CA GLN A 82 3.63 -15.11 12.37
C GLN A 82 2.78 -15.13 11.09
N TYR A 83 2.42 -13.96 10.54
CA TYR A 83 1.48 -13.88 9.42
C TYR A 83 2.12 -13.32 8.14
N ILE A 84 2.74 -12.14 8.19
CA ILE A 84 3.27 -11.53 6.97
C ILE A 84 4.45 -12.34 6.39
N ARG A 85 5.39 -12.74 7.23
CA ARG A 85 6.57 -13.51 6.79
C ARG A 85 6.26 -14.93 6.34
N THR A 86 5.19 -15.49 6.82
CA THR A 86 4.76 -16.86 6.49
C THR A 86 3.74 -16.90 5.38
N GLY A 87 3.11 -15.76 5.05
CA GLY A 87 1.99 -15.71 4.10
C GLY A 87 0.69 -16.29 4.67
N ASP A 88 0.60 -16.54 5.98
CA ASP A 88 -0.57 -17.16 6.62
C ASP A 88 -1.65 -16.12 6.93
N PHE A 89 -2.32 -15.65 5.90
CA PHE A 89 -3.46 -14.72 6.00
C PHE A 89 -4.36 -14.78 4.76
N ASN A 90 -5.62 -14.38 4.93
CA ASN A 90 -6.51 -14.18 3.78
C ASN A 90 -6.35 -12.77 3.19
N ALA A 91 -6.37 -11.75 4.05
CA ALA A 91 -6.18 -10.36 3.67
C ALA A 91 -5.49 -9.58 4.79
N VAL A 92 -4.77 -8.52 4.43
CA VAL A 92 -4.10 -7.63 5.40
C VAL A 92 -4.32 -6.17 5.05
N VAL A 93 -4.43 -5.32 6.07
CA VAL A 93 -4.29 -3.88 5.91
C VAL A 93 -2.91 -3.47 6.39
N LEU A 94 -2.06 -3.10 5.45
CA LEU A 94 -0.67 -2.73 5.68
C LEU A 94 -0.28 -1.55 4.76
N GLY A 95 0.85 -0.94 4.98
CA GLY A 95 1.37 0.14 4.13
C GLY A 95 2.83 -0.04 3.81
N TRP A 96 3.23 0.43 2.64
CA TRP A 96 4.61 0.51 2.20
C TRP A 96 5.17 1.91 2.37
N SER A 97 6.41 2.00 2.80
CA SER A 97 7.22 3.20 2.66
C SER A 97 8.12 3.02 1.44
N LEU A 98 7.88 3.81 0.42
CA LEU A 98 8.61 3.70 -0.85
C LEU A 98 9.85 4.59 -0.84
N SER A 99 10.90 4.17 -1.55
CA SER A 99 12.10 4.96 -1.81
C SER A 99 11.88 6.00 -2.93
N LEU A 100 12.86 6.87 -3.16
CA LEU A 100 12.87 7.78 -4.31
C LEU A 100 13.00 7.04 -5.64
N ASP A 101 13.78 5.97 -5.65
CA ASP A 101 13.91 5.12 -6.81
C ASP A 101 12.63 4.30 -7.00
N PRO A 102 12.05 4.24 -8.21
CA PRO A 102 10.85 3.46 -8.51
C PRO A 102 11.07 1.96 -8.53
N ASP A 103 12.27 1.45 -8.23
CA ASP A 103 12.55 0.02 -8.17
C ASP A 103 11.70 -0.68 -7.11
N GLN A 104 10.86 -1.59 -7.55
CA GLN A 104 9.97 -2.38 -6.70
C GLN A 104 10.19 -3.89 -6.85
N PHE A 105 11.35 -4.28 -7.35
CA PHE A 105 11.71 -5.68 -7.55
C PHE A 105 11.50 -6.53 -6.30
N ASN A 106 11.96 -6.04 -5.15
CA ASN A 106 11.85 -6.80 -3.89
C ASN A 106 10.41 -7.05 -3.43
N ILE A 107 9.47 -6.22 -3.90
CA ILE A 107 8.06 -6.32 -3.50
C ILE A 107 7.27 -7.21 -4.47
N TRP A 108 7.60 -7.19 -5.77
CA TRP A 108 6.73 -7.76 -6.78
C TRP A 108 7.36 -8.87 -7.63
N HIS A 109 8.69 -9.00 -7.67
CA HIS A 109 9.31 -10.05 -8.47
C HIS A 109 9.05 -11.43 -7.86
N SER A 110 8.72 -12.42 -8.71
CA SER A 110 8.38 -13.78 -8.25
C SER A 110 9.49 -14.46 -7.45
N SER A 111 10.76 -14.11 -7.68
CA SER A 111 11.88 -14.63 -6.88
C SER A 111 11.94 -14.11 -5.44
N GLN A 112 11.08 -13.17 -5.06
CA GLN A 112 11.09 -12.51 -3.76
C GLN A 112 9.99 -13.01 -2.81
N GLN A 113 9.63 -14.29 -2.93
CA GLN A 113 8.57 -14.95 -2.15
C GLN A 113 9.09 -15.78 -0.95
N GLY A 114 10.41 -15.86 -0.76
CA GLY A 114 11.01 -16.64 0.33
C GLY A 114 10.75 -16.04 1.73
N PRO A 115 11.04 -16.81 2.79
CA PRO A 115 10.88 -16.34 4.15
C PRO A 115 11.60 -15.02 4.42
N GLY A 116 10.86 -14.02 4.88
CA GLY A 116 11.40 -12.67 5.15
C GLY A 116 11.57 -11.77 3.93
N GLN A 117 11.24 -12.23 2.75
CA GLN A 117 11.16 -11.42 1.54
C GLN A 117 9.84 -10.63 1.46
N PHE A 118 9.75 -9.69 0.54
CA PHE A 118 8.66 -8.72 0.56
C PHE A 118 7.50 -9.05 -0.39
N ASN A 119 7.66 -10.03 -1.29
CA ASN A 119 6.54 -10.55 -2.07
C ASN A 119 5.76 -11.62 -1.27
N PHE A 120 5.33 -11.25 -0.08
CA PHE A 120 4.63 -12.14 0.86
C PHE A 120 3.20 -12.49 0.44
N ILE A 121 2.67 -11.83 -0.59
CA ILE A 121 1.36 -12.14 -1.18
C ILE A 121 1.44 -13.24 -2.25
N GLY A 122 2.65 -13.68 -2.62
CA GLY A 122 2.85 -14.72 -3.64
C GLY A 122 2.47 -14.29 -5.05
N TYR A 123 2.63 -13.00 -5.39
CA TYR A 123 2.31 -12.52 -6.73
C TYR A 123 3.33 -13.03 -7.75
N GLU A 124 2.83 -13.60 -8.86
CA GLU A 124 3.63 -14.13 -9.96
C GLU A 124 3.10 -13.63 -11.30
N ASN A 125 3.96 -12.97 -12.06
CA ASN A 125 3.68 -12.59 -13.44
C ASN A 125 5.00 -12.41 -14.19
N SER A 126 5.28 -13.31 -15.12
CA SER A 126 6.55 -13.31 -15.88
C SER A 126 6.80 -12.06 -16.71
N GLN A 127 5.75 -11.32 -17.09
CA GLN A 127 5.91 -10.04 -17.79
C GLN A 127 6.31 -8.94 -16.80
N VAL A 128 5.74 -8.97 -15.58
CA VAL A 128 6.13 -8.06 -14.51
C VAL A 128 7.57 -8.30 -14.09
N ASP A 129 7.99 -9.55 -13.93
CA ASP A 129 9.37 -9.90 -13.61
C ASP A 129 10.34 -9.31 -14.63
N LYS A 130 10.09 -9.50 -15.92
CA LYS A 130 10.90 -8.93 -17.01
C LYS A 130 10.93 -7.40 -16.96
N LEU A 131 9.81 -6.74 -16.69
CA LEU A 131 9.76 -5.28 -16.60
C LEU A 131 10.58 -4.77 -15.42
N LEU A 132 10.53 -5.44 -14.27
CA LEU A 132 11.33 -5.10 -13.09
C LEU A 132 12.83 -5.27 -13.35
N GLU A 133 13.23 -6.37 -14.02
CA GLU A 133 14.62 -6.58 -14.42
C GLU A 133 15.12 -5.54 -15.44
N LEU A 134 14.30 -5.20 -16.44
CA LEU A 134 14.61 -4.16 -17.42
C LEU A 134 14.71 -2.78 -16.77
N GLY A 135 13.78 -2.44 -15.86
CA GLY A 135 13.79 -1.17 -15.14
C GLY A 135 15.04 -0.94 -14.28
N ARG A 136 15.66 -2.02 -13.79
CA ARG A 136 16.95 -1.98 -13.07
C ARG A 136 18.15 -1.73 -13.98
N LYS A 137 18.07 -2.19 -15.24
CA LYS A 137 19.16 -2.08 -16.23
C LYS A 137 19.10 -0.80 -17.05
N GLU A 138 17.92 -0.19 -17.16
CA GLU A 138 17.71 0.99 -18.01
C GLU A 138 18.24 2.26 -17.31
N LEU A 139 19.15 2.95 -17.96
CA LEU A 139 19.79 4.18 -17.50
C LEU A 139 19.13 5.45 -18.06
N ASP A 140 18.46 5.35 -19.21
CA ASP A 140 17.70 6.47 -19.77
C ASP A 140 16.41 6.67 -18.98
N ALA A 141 16.25 7.83 -18.35
CA ALA A 141 15.13 8.14 -17.49
C ALA A 141 13.76 8.01 -18.18
N ASN A 142 13.67 8.44 -19.45
CA ASN A 142 12.40 8.40 -20.20
C ASN A 142 12.02 6.96 -20.60
N LYS A 143 13.00 6.15 -20.95
CA LYS A 143 12.76 4.72 -21.24
C LYS A 143 12.39 3.98 -19.95
N ARG A 144 13.09 4.25 -18.86
CA ARG A 144 12.84 3.68 -17.54
C ARG A 144 11.42 4.04 -17.04
N GLU A 145 11.00 5.26 -17.23
CA GLU A 145 9.62 5.69 -16.92
C GLU A 145 8.58 4.86 -17.67
N LYS A 146 8.77 4.64 -18.97
CA LYS A 146 7.86 3.80 -19.80
C LYS A 146 7.77 2.36 -19.30
N ILE A 147 8.89 1.79 -18.87
CA ILE A 147 8.94 0.44 -18.29
C ILE A 147 8.07 0.38 -17.01
N TYR A 148 8.27 1.33 -16.07
CA TYR A 148 7.48 1.36 -14.84
C TYR A 148 6.00 1.73 -15.08
N HIS A 149 5.68 2.46 -16.16
CA HIS A 149 4.28 2.67 -16.56
C HIS A 149 3.62 1.35 -17.02
N GLN A 150 4.33 0.51 -17.79
CA GLN A 150 3.82 -0.80 -18.17
C GLN A 150 3.67 -1.71 -16.94
N PHE A 151 4.66 -1.76 -16.07
CA PHE A 151 4.61 -2.46 -14.79
C PHE A 151 3.37 -2.07 -13.98
N SER A 152 3.13 -0.78 -13.78
CA SER A 152 1.97 -0.28 -13.03
C SER A 152 0.64 -0.69 -13.66
N LYS A 153 0.57 -0.77 -14.99
CA LYS A 153 -0.62 -1.23 -15.71
C LYS A 153 -0.91 -2.71 -15.45
N HIS A 154 0.11 -3.56 -15.42
CA HIS A 154 -0.05 -4.97 -15.08
C HIS A 154 -0.57 -5.13 -13.64
N LEU A 155 0.03 -4.44 -12.66
CA LEU A 155 -0.44 -4.49 -11.28
C LEU A 155 -1.88 -4.03 -11.12
N LEU A 156 -2.30 -2.99 -11.84
CA LEU A 156 -3.69 -2.57 -11.79
C LEU A 156 -4.64 -3.64 -12.36
N ASN A 157 -4.29 -4.24 -13.50
CA ASN A 157 -5.12 -5.26 -14.15
C ASN A 157 -5.22 -6.54 -13.30
N ASP A 158 -4.11 -7.00 -12.76
CA ASP A 158 -4.05 -8.23 -11.96
C ASP A 158 -4.62 -8.01 -10.54
N SER A 159 -4.62 -6.75 -10.07
CA SER A 159 -5.15 -6.34 -8.76
C SER A 159 -4.68 -7.19 -7.57
N PRO A 160 -3.37 -7.50 -7.44
CA PRO A 160 -2.87 -8.29 -6.31
C PRO A 160 -3.05 -7.58 -4.97
N ILE A 161 -3.15 -6.25 -4.99
CA ILE A 161 -3.50 -5.41 -3.84
C ILE A 161 -4.52 -4.34 -4.24
N VAL A 162 -5.22 -3.82 -3.24
CA VAL A 162 -6.11 -2.65 -3.37
C VAL A 162 -5.41 -1.42 -2.80
N TYR A 163 -5.10 -0.45 -3.66
CA TYR A 163 -4.54 0.84 -3.25
C TYR A 163 -5.63 1.69 -2.62
N LEU A 164 -5.52 1.94 -1.32
CA LEU A 164 -6.55 2.65 -0.57
C LEU A 164 -6.26 4.15 -0.49
N TYR A 165 -5.11 4.53 0.04
CA TYR A 165 -4.69 5.92 0.18
C TYR A 165 -3.18 6.04 0.42
N ALA A 166 -2.66 7.24 0.17
CA ALA A 166 -1.34 7.66 0.64
C ALA A 166 -1.53 8.77 1.68
N GLY A 167 -0.96 8.57 2.86
CA GLY A 167 -1.04 9.54 3.94
C GLY A 167 -0.14 10.76 3.68
N TYR A 168 -0.56 11.94 4.18
CA TYR A 168 0.29 13.11 4.23
C TYR A 168 1.24 13.02 5.43
N GLY A 169 2.53 13.25 5.20
CA GLY A 169 3.49 13.52 6.27
C GLY A 169 3.30 14.94 6.77
N LEU A 170 2.87 15.10 8.02
CA LEU A 170 2.74 16.40 8.66
C LEU A 170 3.96 16.67 9.53
N SER A 171 4.56 17.85 9.35
CA SER A 171 5.70 18.28 10.15
C SER A 171 5.43 19.64 10.75
N ALA A 172 5.60 19.77 12.05
CA ALA A 172 5.55 21.04 12.74
C ALA A 172 6.97 21.58 12.92
N VAL A 173 7.22 22.78 12.44
CA VAL A 173 8.54 23.41 12.54
C VAL A 173 8.41 24.74 13.27
N ASN A 174 9.36 25.06 14.14
CA ASN A 174 9.40 26.34 14.78
C ASN A 174 9.61 27.45 13.75
N LYS A 175 8.77 28.50 13.81
CA LYS A 175 8.79 29.62 12.84
C LYS A 175 10.14 30.36 12.74
N ARG A 176 11.03 30.18 13.72
CA ARG A 176 12.39 30.74 13.69
C ARG A 176 13.32 30.02 12.72
N VAL A 177 13.03 28.75 12.41
CA VAL A 177 13.84 27.95 11.46
C VAL A 177 13.50 28.40 10.05
N GLN A 178 14.52 28.79 9.31
CA GLN A 178 14.43 29.20 7.92
C GLN A 178 15.27 28.30 7.02
N GLY A 179 15.16 28.46 5.70
CA GLY A 179 15.89 27.64 4.72
C GLY A 179 15.19 26.32 4.38
N ILE A 180 13.99 26.06 4.92
CA ILE A 180 13.22 24.86 4.58
C ILE A 180 12.68 24.98 3.17
N LYS A 181 13.03 24.02 2.32
CA LYS A 181 12.51 23.90 0.96
C LYS A 181 11.29 22.95 0.93
N ASN A 182 10.57 22.95 -0.19
CA ASN A 182 9.44 22.05 -0.39
C ASN A 182 9.79 20.61 -0.05
N PRO A 183 8.96 19.91 0.74
CA PRO A 183 9.23 18.54 1.11
C PRO A 183 9.42 17.64 -0.11
N SER A 184 10.44 16.79 -0.06
CA SER A 184 10.70 15.81 -1.09
C SER A 184 10.61 14.38 -0.50
N PRO A 185 9.70 13.53 -0.98
CA PRO A 185 9.66 12.13 -0.54
C PRO A 185 10.98 11.41 -0.88
N PRO A 186 11.41 10.43 -0.07
CA PRO A 186 10.86 10.01 1.22
C PRO A 186 11.39 10.83 2.41
N ALA A 187 12.39 11.68 2.22
CA ALA A 187 13.07 12.42 3.30
C ALA A 187 12.20 13.53 3.93
N GLY A 188 11.06 13.84 3.31
CA GLY A 188 10.15 14.88 3.79
C GLY A 188 10.84 16.25 3.83
N ILE A 189 10.64 17.00 4.90
CA ILE A 189 11.23 18.32 5.08
C ILE A 189 12.76 18.26 5.33
N TYR A 190 13.28 17.11 5.77
CA TYR A 190 14.69 16.99 6.17
C TYR A 190 15.66 16.88 4.99
N HIS A 191 15.19 16.77 3.75
CA HIS A 191 16.03 16.58 2.56
C HIS A 191 17.09 17.68 2.38
N ASN A 192 16.83 18.89 2.88
CA ASN A 192 17.76 20.02 2.84
C ASN A 192 18.10 20.58 4.23
N SER A 193 18.06 19.74 5.28
CA SER A 193 18.31 20.17 6.67
C SER A 193 19.68 20.84 6.87
N TYR A 194 20.65 20.56 6.01
CA TYR A 194 21.97 21.21 5.99
C TYR A 194 21.93 22.70 5.58
N GLU A 195 20.81 23.18 5.02
CA GLU A 195 20.60 24.59 4.68
C GLU A 195 19.77 25.33 5.75
N TRP A 196 19.30 24.63 6.78
CA TRP A 196 18.46 25.25 7.80
C TRP A 196 19.28 26.12 8.74
N PHE A 197 18.73 27.26 9.08
CA PHE A 197 19.36 28.19 10.01
C PHE A 197 18.31 28.94 10.83
N ILE A 198 18.75 29.54 11.93
CA ILE A 198 18.00 30.52 12.71
C ILE A 198 18.71 31.86 12.57
N PRO A 199 18.08 32.86 11.96
CA PRO A 199 18.62 34.23 11.89
C PRO A 199 19.00 34.77 13.27
N ASN A 200 20.04 35.59 13.35
CA ASN A 200 20.57 36.07 14.64
C ASN A 200 19.50 36.77 15.47
N GLU A 201 18.63 37.57 14.82
CA GLU A 201 17.53 38.29 15.44
C GLU A 201 16.42 37.43 16.00
N LEU A 202 16.36 36.18 15.58
CA LEU A 202 15.37 35.19 16.04
C LEU A 202 15.97 34.16 17.01
N ARG A 203 17.27 34.24 17.30
CA ARG A 203 17.91 33.37 18.31
C ARG A 203 17.40 33.76 19.69
N ARG A 204 17.11 32.77 20.52
CA ARG A 204 16.92 33.04 21.95
C ARG A 204 18.28 33.35 22.55
N ASN A 205 18.43 34.51 23.19
CA ASN A 205 19.58 34.72 24.04
C ASN A 205 19.52 33.64 25.14
N GLU A 206 20.43 32.69 25.09
CA GLU A 206 20.68 31.87 26.26
C GLU A 206 21.18 32.84 27.33
N MET A 207 20.38 33.04 28.37
CA MET A 207 20.91 33.64 29.58
C MET A 207 21.94 32.64 30.10
N VAL A 208 23.21 32.95 29.87
CA VAL A 208 24.32 32.30 30.56
C VAL A 208 24.15 32.66 32.03
N ASN A 209 23.64 31.71 32.82
CA ASN A 209 23.74 31.73 34.27
C ASN A 209 24.94 30.89 34.65
#